data_61e9ae9812c97289171a1f411ff426be
#
_entry.id   61e9ae9812c97289171a1f411ff426be
#
_cell.length_a   1.000
_cell.length_b   1.000
_cell.length_c   1.000
_cell.angle_alpha   90.00
_cell.angle_beta   90.00
_cell.angle_gamma   90.00
#
_symmetry.space_group_name_H-M   'P 1'
#
loop_
_entity.id
_entity.type
_entity.pdbx_description
1 polymer ?
#
loop_
_entity_poly.entity_id
_entity_poly.type
_entity_poly.pdbx_seq_one_letter_code
_entity_poly.pdbx_strand_id
1 'polypeptide(L)'
;MTDPFGNYLCQKLLEHCTNAQRDLIVESIGDDLVSISLNMHGTRAVQKTIDFLSTRTQTLVIIQAFAEHVVELIKDLNGNHVIQKCLHRLDAQDNQFIYDSVAAHCVDVATHRHGCCVLQRCIDHASHAQRLQLVREITMYSLTLVQDPFGNYVVQYVLDLNEPAFTAAITHEFLGHVYQ
;
A
#
# COMPACT_ATOMS: atom_id res chain seq x y z
N MET A 1 13.73 -16.52 -6.59
CA MET A 1 12.52 -15.78 -6.99
C MET A 1 12.78 -14.67 -8.02
N THR A 2 13.96 -14.10 -8.08
CA THR A 2 14.30 -12.99 -9.01
C THR A 2 14.77 -13.43 -10.40
N ASP A 3 14.96 -14.73 -10.63
CA ASP A 3 15.34 -15.28 -11.92
C ASP A 3 14.18 -15.23 -12.92
N PRO A 4 14.40 -14.83 -14.20
CA PRO A 4 13.35 -14.68 -15.22
C PRO A 4 12.51 -15.94 -15.47
N PHE A 5 13.11 -17.13 -15.29
CA PHE A 5 12.45 -18.43 -15.49
C PHE A 5 12.11 -19.10 -14.15
N GLY A 6 13.02 -19.05 -13.19
CA GLY A 6 12.87 -19.68 -11.87
C GLY A 6 11.72 -19.09 -11.05
N ASN A 7 11.32 -17.82 -11.27
CA ASN A 7 10.19 -17.22 -10.56
C ASN A 7 8.88 -17.98 -10.81
N TYR A 8 8.67 -18.54 -12.00
CA TYR A 8 7.47 -19.34 -12.32
C TYR A 8 7.43 -20.65 -11.52
N LEU A 9 8.60 -21.30 -11.35
CA LEU A 9 8.68 -22.50 -10.51
C LEU A 9 8.37 -22.15 -9.04
N CYS A 10 8.92 -21.04 -8.53
CA CYS A 10 8.63 -20.57 -7.17
C CYS A 10 7.13 -20.32 -6.98
N GLN A 11 6.45 -19.67 -7.93
CA GLN A 11 5.00 -19.47 -7.90
C GLN A 11 4.24 -20.79 -7.85
N LYS A 12 4.66 -21.79 -8.65
CA LYS A 12 4.03 -23.12 -8.65
C LYS A 12 4.30 -23.90 -7.35
N LEU A 13 5.49 -23.81 -6.78
CA LEU A 13 5.78 -24.41 -5.47
C LEU A 13 4.86 -23.83 -4.38
N LEU A 14 4.69 -22.51 -4.32
CA LEU A 14 3.80 -21.85 -3.37
C LEU A 14 2.33 -22.30 -3.50
N GLU A 15 1.89 -22.59 -4.72
CA GLU A 15 0.54 -23.08 -5.00
C GLU A 15 0.32 -24.51 -4.49
N HIS A 16 1.32 -25.38 -4.60
CA HIS A 16 1.21 -26.82 -4.33
C HIS A 16 1.80 -27.28 -3.00
N CYS A 17 2.57 -26.44 -2.30
CA CYS A 17 3.17 -26.80 -1.02
C CYS A 17 2.14 -26.83 0.13
N THR A 18 2.43 -27.61 1.16
CA THR A 18 1.68 -27.61 2.41
C THR A 18 1.93 -26.29 3.18
N ASN A 19 1.08 -26.00 4.18
CA ASN A 19 1.27 -24.84 5.03
C ASN A 19 2.63 -24.84 5.75
N ALA A 20 3.05 -25.98 6.29
CA ALA A 20 4.35 -26.10 6.95
C ALA A 20 5.53 -25.85 5.99
N GLN A 21 5.44 -26.33 4.75
CA GLN A 21 6.45 -26.04 3.73
C GLN A 21 6.44 -24.56 3.33
N ARG A 22 5.26 -23.93 3.27
CA ARG A 22 5.12 -22.51 2.97
C ARG A 22 5.66 -21.66 4.11
N ASP A 23 5.46 -22.03 5.38
CA ASP A 23 6.08 -21.37 6.53
C ASP A 23 7.61 -21.30 6.35
N LEU A 24 8.25 -22.44 6.06
CA LEU A 24 9.69 -22.50 5.81
C LEU A 24 10.14 -21.63 4.63
N ILE A 25 9.38 -21.62 3.53
CA ILE A 25 9.70 -20.78 2.37
C ILE A 25 9.61 -19.28 2.75
N VAL A 26 8.52 -18.88 3.39
CA VAL A 26 8.28 -17.46 3.74
C VAL A 26 9.32 -17.00 4.76
N GLU A 27 9.62 -17.79 5.78
CA GLU A 27 10.67 -17.49 6.77
C GLU A 27 12.06 -17.37 6.10
N SER A 28 12.39 -18.27 5.17
CA SER A 28 13.69 -18.26 4.50
C SER A 28 13.94 -17.04 3.59
N ILE A 29 12.90 -16.37 3.15
CA ILE A 29 12.99 -15.18 2.28
C ILE A 29 12.67 -13.88 3.03
N GLY A 30 12.39 -13.95 4.33
CA GLY A 30 11.94 -12.81 5.14
C GLY A 30 12.80 -11.57 4.97
N ASP A 31 14.11 -11.72 5.14
CA ASP A 31 15.08 -10.63 5.03
C ASP A 31 15.24 -10.09 3.60
N ASP A 32 14.91 -10.88 2.60
CA ASP A 32 15.04 -10.52 1.18
C ASP A 32 13.73 -10.02 0.56
N LEU A 33 12.60 -10.07 1.28
CA LEU A 33 11.27 -9.78 0.74
C LEU A 33 11.18 -8.41 0.07
N VAL A 34 11.81 -7.38 0.63
CA VAL A 34 11.84 -6.03 0.05
C VAL A 34 12.60 -6.05 -1.28
N SER A 35 13.82 -6.57 -1.29
CA SER A 35 14.65 -6.63 -2.49
C SER A 35 14.00 -7.45 -3.62
N ILE A 36 13.35 -8.56 -3.26
CA ILE A 36 12.59 -9.40 -4.20
C ILE A 36 11.38 -8.64 -4.74
N SER A 37 10.69 -7.85 -3.90
CA SER A 37 9.51 -7.05 -4.29
C SER A 37 9.85 -5.95 -5.30
N LEU A 38 11.02 -5.36 -5.19
CA LEU A 38 11.52 -4.31 -6.10
C LEU A 38 11.99 -4.89 -7.45
N ASN A 39 12.25 -6.20 -7.53
CA ASN A 39 12.71 -6.86 -8.75
C ASN A 39 11.54 -7.16 -9.71
N MET A 40 11.71 -6.90 -11.01
CA MET A 40 10.68 -7.06 -12.04
C MET A 40 10.12 -8.49 -12.19
N HIS A 41 10.88 -9.52 -11.83
CA HIS A 41 10.45 -10.92 -11.83
C HIS A 41 10.01 -11.35 -10.44
N GLY A 42 10.75 -10.92 -9.41
CA GLY A 42 10.51 -11.27 -8.01
C GLY A 42 9.19 -10.75 -7.48
N THR A 43 8.77 -9.55 -7.88
CA THR A 43 7.50 -8.95 -7.44
C THR A 43 6.31 -9.88 -7.66
N ARG A 44 6.28 -10.64 -8.76
CA ARG A 44 5.21 -11.61 -9.05
C ARG A 44 5.21 -12.78 -8.08
N ALA A 45 6.40 -13.28 -7.72
CA ALA A 45 6.53 -14.36 -6.76
C ALA A 45 6.10 -13.92 -5.35
N VAL A 46 6.45 -12.69 -4.94
CA VAL A 46 6.01 -12.11 -3.65
C VAL A 46 4.49 -11.90 -3.63
N GLN A 47 3.90 -11.34 -4.68
CA GLN A 47 2.45 -11.21 -4.79
C GLN A 47 1.75 -12.59 -4.67
N LYS A 48 2.31 -13.62 -5.30
CA LYS A 48 1.81 -14.99 -5.19
C LYS A 48 1.97 -15.55 -3.77
N THR A 49 3.08 -15.25 -3.09
CA THR A 49 3.27 -15.59 -1.67
C THR A 49 2.13 -15.00 -0.82
N ILE A 50 1.81 -13.72 -1.02
CA ILE A 50 0.73 -13.04 -0.30
C ILE A 50 -0.64 -13.66 -0.60
N ASP A 51 -0.90 -14.08 -1.85
CA ASP A 51 -2.14 -14.77 -2.22
C ASP A 51 -2.35 -16.08 -1.45
N PHE A 52 -1.28 -16.79 -1.11
CA PHE A 52 -1.32 -18.08 -0.43
C PHE A 52 -1.03 -18.01 1.08
N LEU A 53 -0.97 -16.82 1.67
CA LEU A 53 -0.86 -16.68 3.13
C LEU A 53 -2.03 -17.42 3.81
N SER A 54 -1.71 -18.29 4.74
CA SER A 54 -2.69 -19.14 5.41
C SER A 54 -2.44 -19.35 6.90
N THR A 55 -1.28 -18.91 7.40
CA THR A 55 -0.92 -18.98 8.82
C THR A 55 -0.58 -17.59 9.37
N ARG A 56 -0.77 -17.41 10.67
CA ARG A 56 -0.40 -16.17 11.36
C ARG A 56 1.11 -15.89 11.25
N THR A 57 1.93 -16.93 11.33
CA THR A 57 3.39 -16.83 11.19
C THR A 57 3.77 -16.21 9.84
N GLN A 58 3.21 -16.71 8.74
CA GLN A 58 3.47 -16.17 7.40
C GLN A 58 3.07 -14.69 7.30
N THR A 59 1.90 -14.33 7.81
CA THR A 59 1.42 -12.93 7.81
C THR A 59 2.36 -12.02 8.58
N LEU A 60 2.84 -12.46 9.76
CA LEU A 60 3.76 -11.65 10.57
C LEU A 60 5.11 -11.43 9.91
N VAL A 61 5.65 -12.43 9.19
CA VAL A 61 6.89 -12.26 8.41
C VAL A 61 6.72 -11.17 7.35
N ILE A 62 5.60 -11.16 6.62
CA ILE A 62 5.31 -10.11 5.61
C ILE A 62 5.20 -8.73 6.26
N ILE A 63 4.47 -8.61 7.37
CA ILE A 63 4.31 -7.33 8.08
C ILE A 63 5.67 -6.81 8.56
N GLN A 64 6.46 -7.66 9.21
CA GLN A 64 7.78 -7.29 9.75
C GLN A 64 8.75 -6.86 8.63
N ALA A 65 8.75 -7.58 7.51
CA ALA A 65 9.62 -7.25 6.39
C ALA A 65 9.26 -5.91 5.74
N PHE A 66 7.98 -5.55 5.66
CA PHE A 66 7.53 -4.37 4.91
C PHE A 66 7.31 -3.12 5.76
N ALA A 67 7.15 -3.24 7.08
CA ALA A 67 6.71 -2.13 7.94
C ALA A 67 7.56 -0.86 7.79
N GLU A 68 8.87 -0.99 7.68
CA GLU A 68 9.80 0.15 7.54
C GLU A 68 10.04 0.54 6.07
N HIS A 69 9.52 -0.21 5.10
CA HIS A 69 9.77 -0.04 3.67
C HIS A 69 8.52 0.31 2.85
N VAL A 70 7.40 0.64 3.51
CA VAL A 70 6.10 0.88 2.84
C VAL A 70 6.21 1.98 1.79
N VAL A 71 6.79 3.13 2.14
CA VAL A 71 6.90 4.28 1.22
C VAL A 71 7.82 3.96 0.04
N GLU A 72 8.95 3.30 0.28
CA GLU A 72 9.86 2.83 -0.76
C GLU A 72 9.14 1.91 -1.75
N LEU A 73 8.44 0.90 -1.24
CA LEU A 73 7.67 -0.04 -2.06
C LEU A 73 6.56 0.65 -2.84
N ILE A 74 5.82 1.59 -2.23
CA ILE A 74 4.74 2.34 -2.91
C ILE A 74 5.29 3.15 -4.10
N LYS A 75 6.46 3.74 -3.96
CA LYS A 75 7.06 4.61 -4.99
C LYS A 75 7.75 3.82 -6.10
N ASP A 76 8.04 2.54 -5.89
CA ASP A 76 8.69 1.69 -6.88
C ASP A 76 7.70 1.14 -7.94
N LEU A 77 8.17 0.97 -9.17
CA LEU A 77 7.38 0.45 -10.30
C LEU A 77 6.83 -0.96 -10.05
N ASN A 78 7.57 -1.81 -9.36
CA ASN A 78 7.23 -3.20 -9.07
C ASN A 78 6.66 -3.35 -7.65
N GLY A 79 7.29 -2.68 -6.68
CA GLY A 79 6.95 -2.74 -5.26
C GLY A 79 5.52 -2.28 -4.96
N ASN A 80 5.00 -1.27 -5.68
CA ASN A 80 3.65 -0.77 -5.46
C ASN A 80 2.58 -1.86 -5.60
N HIS A 81 2.78 -2.83 -6.50
CA HIS A 81 1.86 -3.95 -6.68
C HIS A 81 1.84 -4.90 -5.48
N VAL A 82 2.96 -5.01 -4.76
CA VAL A 82 3.05 -5.82 -3.54
C VAL A 82 2.23 -5.18 -2.42
N ILE A 83 2.34 -3.87 -2.22
CA ILE A 83 1.52 -3.14 -1.24
C ILE A 83 0.03 -3.24 -1.58
N GLN A 84 -0.35 -3.07 -2.85
CA GLN A 84 -1.74 -3.26 -3.29
C GLN A 84 -2.23 -4.69 -3.03
N LYS A 85 -1.37 -5.70 -3.19
CA LYS A 85 -1.69 -7.09 -2.88
C LYS A 85 -1.93 -7.29 -1.37
N CYS A 86 -1.13 -6.66 -0.50
CA CYS A 86 -1.37 -6.67 0.95
C CYS A 86 -2.74 -6.06 1.29
N LEU A 87 -3.06 -4.88 0.76
CA LEU A 87 -4.35 -4.23 0.98
C LEU A 87 -5.55 -5.11 0.61
N HIS A 88 -5.39 -5.90 -0.46
CA HIS A 88 -6.46 -6.79 -0.93
C HIS A 88 -6.58 -8.10 -0.12
N ARG A 89 -5.48 -8.62 0.44
CA ARG A 89 -5.41 -9.97 1.04
C ARG A 89 -5.39 -10.00 2.55
N LEU A 90 -4.78 -9.01 3.18
CA LEU A 90 -4.70 -8.91 4.63
C LEU A 90 -5.96 -8.24 5.18
N ASP A 91 -6.30 -8.55 6.43
CA ASP A 91 -7.39 -7.86 7.10
C ASP A 91 -7.00 -6.42 7.52
N ALA A 92 -7.97 -5.66 7.99
CA ALA A 92 -7.76 -4.26 8.34
C ALA A 92 -6.73 -4.09 9.47
N GLN A 93 -6.68 -5.00 10.43
CA GLN A 93 -5.73 -4.95 11.54
C GLN A 93 -4.30 -5.24 11.06
N ASP A 94 -4.14 -6.23 10.21
CA ASP A 94 -2.85 -6.62 9.67
C ASP A 94 -2.29 -5.59 8.68
N ASN A 95 -3.16 -4.84 7.99
CA ASN A 95 -2.78 -3.74 7.10
C ASN A 95 -2.47 -2.42 7.82
N GLN A 96 -2.67 -2.30 9.14
CA GLN A 96 -2.52 -1.03 9.86
C GLN A 96 -1.14 -0.37 9.64
N PHE A 97 -0.07 -1.17 9.51
CA PHE A 97 1.28 -0.66 9.24
C PHE A 97 1.37 0.15 7.93
N ILE A 98 0.57 -0.22 6.91
CA ILE A 98 0.50 0.53 5.65
C ILE A 98 -0.16 1.89 5.89
N TYR A 99 -1.28 1.93 6.61
CA TYR A 99 -2.00 3.17 6.91
C TYR A 99 -1.20 4.12 7.77
N ASP A 100 -0.47 3.61 8.77
CA ASP A 100 0.40 4.42 9.63
C ASP A 100 1.53 5.05 8.83
N SER A 101 2.18 4.27 7.98
CA SER A 101 3.27 4.76 7.12
C SER A 101 2.77 5.77 6.08
N VAL A 102 1.64 5.51 5.42
CA VAL A 102 1.05 6.41 4.41
C VAL A 102 0.57 7.71 5.07
N ALA A 103 -0.03 7.66 6.25
CA ALA A 103 -0.44 8.86 6.98
C ALA A 103 0.78 9.71 7.38
N ALA A 104 1.82 9.09 7.93
CA ALA A 104 3.05 9.79 8.34
C ALA A 104 3.78 10.44 7.15
N HIS A 105 3.64 9.93 5.94
CA HIS A 105 4.30 10.40 4.71
C HIS A 105 3.30 10.84 3.62
N CYS A 106 2.13 11.37 4.03
CA CYS A 106 0.99 11.62 3.15
C CYS A 106 1.36 12.44 1.91
N VAL A 107 2.05 13.57 2.06
CA VAL A 107 2.44 14.44 0.94
C VAL A 107 3.40 13.72 -0.01
N ASP A 108 4.44 13.06 0.52
CA ASP A 108 5.43 12.35 -0.30
C ASP A 108 4.81 11.20 -1.12
N VAL A 109 3.84 10.51 -0.54
CA VAL A 109 3.09 9.44 -1.24
C VAL A 109 2.10 10.05 -2.25
N ALA A 110 1.32 11.04 -1.84
CA ALA A 110 0.27 11.62 -2.68
C ALA A 110 0.81 12.34 -3.94
N THR A 111 1.99 12.96 -3.84
CA THR A 111 2.64 13.68 -4.95
C THR A 111 3.51 12.79 -5.83
N HIS A 112 3.57 11.48 -5.57
CA HIS A 112 4.31 10.54 -6.38
C HIS A 112 3.39 9.84 -7.40
N ARG A 113 3.89 9.65 -8.66
CA ARG A 113 3.12 9.05 -9.77
C ARG A 113 2.47 7.69 -9.48
N HIS A 114 3.12 6.83 -8.70
CA HIS A 114 2.55 5.56 -8.26
C HIS A 114 1.83 5.70 -6.91
N GLY A 115 2.37 6.56 -6.06
CA GLY A 115 1.86 6.78 -4.71
C GLY A 115 0.42 7.28 -4.69
N CYS A 116 0.06 8.24 -5.55
CA CYS A 116 -1.31 8.76 -5.62
C CYS A 116 -2.34 7.67 -5.94
N CYS A 117 -1.99 6.71 -6.81
CA CYS A 117 -2.86 5.58 -7.10
C CYS A 117 -2.95 4.60 -5.92
N VAL A 118 -1.83 4.31 -5.25
CA VAL A 118 -1.84 3.41 -4.09
C VAL A 118 -2.60 4.03 -2.92
N LEU A 119 -2.48 5.36 -2.71
CA LEU A 119 -3.23 6.06 -1.67
C LEU A 119 -4.75 5.96 -1.89
N GLN A 120 -5.23 6.07 -3.14
CA GLN A 120 -6.64 5.83 -3.48
C GLN A 120 -7.04 4.39 -3.16
N ARG A 121 -6.20 3.39 -3.46
CA ARG A 121 -6.45 1.99 -3.07
C ARG A 121 -6.46 1.79 -1.55
N CYS A 122 -5.61 2.51 -0.81
CA CYS A 122 -5.69 2.51 0.65
C CYS A 122 -7.07 2.99 1.13
N ILE A 123 -7.62 4.06 0.56
CA ILE A 123 -8.95 4.58 0.90
C ILE A 123 -10.05 3.54 0.57
N ASP A 124 -9.95 2.85 -0.58
CA ASP A 124 -10.91 1.82 -1.00
C ASP A 124 -10.99 0.64 -0.01
N HIS A 125 -9.83 0.17 0.45
CA HIS A 125 -9.73 -1.01 1.32
C HIS A 125 -9.77 -0.69 2.82
N ALA A 126 -9.83 0.61 3.17
CA ALA A 126 -9.77 1.08 4.54
C ALA A 126 -10.99 0.68 5.39
N SER A 127 -10.76 0.26 6.63
CA SER A 127 -11.78 0.35 7.66
C SER A 127 -12.21 1.80 7.88
N HIS A 128 -13.32 2.03 8.56
CA HIS A 128 -13.78 3.40 8.83
C HIS A 128 -12.71 4.24 9.57
N ALA A 129 -12.06 3.66 10.57
CA ALA A 129 -11.00 4.34 11.32
C ALA A 129 -9.78 4.69 10.46
N GLN A 130 -9.33 3.74 9.61
CA GLN A 130 -8.21 3.94 8.69
C GLN A 130 -8.53 4.99 7.62
N ARG A 131 -9.76 4.99 7.12
CA ARG A 131 -10.23 6.01 6.16
C ARG A 131 -10.20 7.40 6.78
N LEU A 132 -10.70 7.56 8.00
CA LEU A 132 -10.63 8.81 8.74
C LEU A 132 -9.19 9.26 8.97
N GLN A 133 -8.28 8.33 9.31
CA GLN A 133 -6.85 8.62 9.48
C GLN A 133 -6.27 9.24 8.20
N LEU A 134 -6.46 8.62 7.04
CA LEU A 134 -5.92 9.12 5.78
C LEU A 134 -6.59 10.42 5.32
N VAL A 135 -7.92 10.50 5.39
CA VAL A 135 -8.66 11.71 4.96
C VAL A 135 -8.27 12.91 5.81
N ARG A 136 -8.00 12.74 7.10
CA ARG A 136 -7.50 13.81 7.96
C ARG A 136 -6.18 14.38 7.45
N GLU A 137 -5.21 13.54 7.11
CA GLU A 137 -3.92 13.97 6.58
C GLU A 137 -4.08 14.63 5.20
N ILE A 138 -4.87 14.03 4.30
CA ILE A 138 -5.16 14.60 2.98
C ILE A 138 -5.81 15.99 3.12
N THR A 139 -6.75 16.16 4.04
CA THR A 139 -7.41 17.45 4.29
C THR A 139 -6.41 18.48 4.80
N MET A 140 -5.57 18.12 5.79
CA MET A 140 -4.56 19.00 6.37
C MET A 140 -3.60 19.54 5.29
N TYR A 141 -3.24 18.72 4.31
CA TYR A 141 -2.31 19.09 3.24
C TYR A 141 -3.01 19.42 1.91
N SER A 142 -4.34 19.57 1.90
CA SER A 142 -5.13 19.70 0.67
C SER A 142 -4.69 20.84 -0.23
N LEU A 143 -4.34 22.01 0.33
CA LEU A 143 -3.84 23.16 -0.42
C LEU A 143 -2.52 22.88 -1.15
N THR A 144 -1.63 22.11 -0.54
CA THR A 144 -0.39 21.66 -1.19
C THR A 144 -0.68 20.64 -2.27
N LEU A 145 -1.56 19.68 -1.97
CA LEU A 145 -1.86 18.56 -2.86
C LEU A 145 -2.59 19.01 -4.14
N VAL A 146 -3.51 19.97 -4.06
CA VAL A 146 -4.25 20.43 -5.26
C VAL A 146 -3.38 21.15 -6.29
N GLN A 147 -2.22 21.66 -5.88
CA GLN A 147 -1.26 22.32 -6.76
C GLN A 147 -0.26 21.34 -7.39
N ASP A 148 -0.28 20.08 -6.98
CA ASP A 148 0.62 19.05 -7.49
C ASP A 148 -0.04 18.24 -8.62
N PRO A 149 0.70 17.86 -9.69
CA PRO A 149 0.15 17.14 -10.84
C PRO A 149 -0.41 15.75 -10.50
N PHE A 150 -0.02 15.14 -9.38
CA PHE A 150 -0.52 13.83 -8.90
C PHE A 150 -1.39 14.00 -7.64
N GLY A 151 -0.99 14.89 -6.73
CA GLY A 151 -1.68 15.13 -5.47
C GLY A 151 -3.12 15.60 -5.65
N ASN A 152 -3.39 16.39 -6.70
CA ASN A 152 -4.75 16.88 -6.98
C ASN A 152 -5.75 15.74 -7.19
N TYR A 153 -5.35 14.62 -7.80
CA TYR A 153 -6.21 13.45 -7.99
C TYR A 153 -6.61 12.79 -6.67
N VAL A 154 -5.75 12.86 -5.65
CA VAL A 154 -6.06 12.31 -4.32
C VAL A 154 -7.14 13.15 -3.64
N VAL A 155 -7.06 14.47 -3.72
CA VAL A 155 -8.09 15.38 -3.16
C VAL A 155 -9.41 15.19 -3.90
N GLN A 156 -9.40 15.16 -5.24
CA GLN A 156 -10.59 14.88 -6.05
C GLN A 156 -11.22 13.54 -5.67
N TYR A 157 -10.41 12.50 -5.47
CA TYR A 157 -10.89 11.19 -5.08
C TYR A 157 -11.63 11.21 -3.73
N VAL A 158 -11.12 11.95 -2.74
CA VAL A 158 -11.81 12.10 -1.45
C VAL A 158 -13.15 12.83 -1.60
N LEU A 159 -13.22 13.86 -2.46
CA LEU A 159 -14.48 14.56 -2.75
C LEU A 159 -15.48 13.63 -3.46
N ASP A 160 -15.02 12.77 -4.38
CA ASP A 160 -15.85 11.82 -5.12
C ASP A 160 -16.42 10.69 -4.26
N LEU A 161 -15.93 10.51 -3.01
CA LEU A 161 -16.57 9.62 -2.04
C LEU A 161 -17.96 10.10 -1.62
N ASN A 162 -18.30 11.36 -1.89
CA ASN A 162 -19.59 11.99 -1.57
C ASN A 162 -19.96 11.91 -0.08
N GLU A 163 -18.97 11.93 0.82
CA GLU A 163 -19.18 11.99 2.26
C GLU A 163 -19.24 13.47 2.72
N PRO A 164 -20.39 13.96 3.23
CA PRO A 164 -20.56 15.38 3.56
C PRO A 164 -19.52 15.93 4.55
N ALA A 165 -19.09 15.09 5.51
CA ALA A 165 -18.08 15.47 6.50
C ALA A 165 -16.72 15.74 5.85
N PHE A 166 -16.31 14.92 4.87
CA PHE A 166 -15.04 15.09 4.15
C PHE A 166 -15.09 16.31 3.24
N THR A 167 -16.18 16.46 2.51
CA THR A 167 -16.40 17.64 1.64
C THR A 167 -16.38 18.94 2.45
N ALA A 168 -17.05 18.98 3.59
CA ALA A 168 -17.06 20.15 4.46
C ALA A 168 -15.67 20.48 5.01
N ALA A 169 -14.90 19.46 5.44
CA ALA A 169 -13.55 19.64 5.97
C ALA A 169 -12.59 20.21 4.89
N ILE A 170 -12.58 19.62 3.70
CA ILE A 170 -11.76 20.10 2.57
C ILE A 170 -12.20 21.51 2.18
N THR A 171 -13.50 21.80 2.05
CA THR A 171 -14.01 23.13 1.70
C THR A 171 -13.58 24.17 2.72
N HIS A 172 -13.56 23.84 4.01
CA HIS A 172 -13.12 24.74 5.07
C HIS A 172 -11.64 25.14 4.89
N GLU A 173 -10.76 24.20 4.53
CA GLU A 173 -9.34 24.50 4.26
C GLU A 173 -9.16 25.44 3.05
N PHE A 174 -10.07 25.40 2.09
CA PHE A 174 -10.02 26.28 0.92
C PHE A 174 -10.61 27.66 1.16
N LEU A 175 -11.47 27.84 2.18
CA LEU A 175 -12.04 29.14 2.51
C LEU A 175 -10.93 30.11 2.96
N GLY A 176 -10.74 31.17 2.23
CA GLY A 176 -9.66 32.15 2.46
C GLY A 176 -8.48 32.03 1.50
N HIS A 177 -8.41 30.94 0.71
CA HIS A 177 -7.35 30.75 -0.29
C HIS A 177 -7.83 30.76 -1.74
N VAL A 178 -9.14 30.93 -1.98
CA VAL A 178 -9.78 30.85 -3.32
C VAL A 178 -9.31 31.99 -4.26
N TYR A 179 -8.69 33.03 -3.72
CA TYR A 179 -8.25 34.22 -4.48
C TYR A 179 -6.72 34.37 -4.56
N GLN A 180 -5.96 33.36 -4.17
CA GLN A 180 -4.51 33.32 -4.37
C GLN A 180 -4.14 32.40 -5.53
#